data_f4df3ecfcb129ec308c1feffe7e5cdcc
#
_entry.id   f4df3ecfcb129ec308c1feffe7e5cdcc
#
_cell.length_a   1.000
_cell.length_b   1.000
_cell.length_c   1.000
_cell.angle_alpha   90.00
_cell.angle_beta   90.00
_cell.angle_gamma   90.00
#
_symmetry.space_group_name_H-M   'P 1'
#
loop_
_entity.id
_entity.type
_entity.pdbx_description
1 polymer ?
#
loop_
_entity_poly.entity_id
_entity_poly.type
_entity_poly.pdbx_seq_one_letter_code
_entity_poly.pdbx_strand_id
1 'polypeptide(L)'
;MEKKRASSLRTGKLLQFFVVIGVIIGIFAASIGWLAGNIRQGLDLQGGTHIIMQAEDTEQNKVTTESIVQVINIMQKRVNEMGLTEPIIQREGANRIIIELPGERDPQKAIETIGKTAVLEFRDEEGNVCLTGEDLKDAREQIGQNREPLVALQFSKEGGDKFAKLTAANIGRHVGIYLDGDLLTNPVVNDAITGGSAVITGQRTLEEAKDLAILLRSGALPVKVSVLEVRTVGPSLGQDSKDKSVVAFAIGLSLVVFFMLAVYRISGFVADTALLVYVLILLGILYVLHATLTLPSIAGIILSIGMAVDANVLIFERFKEEIASGKLLRLAVQSGFKRAFVTIFDAKMTVIIT
;
A
#
# COMPACT_ATOMS: atom_id res chain seq x y z
N MET A 1 -34.44 -55.11 -9.32
CA MET A 1 -34.66 -53.75 -8.78
C MET A 1 -33.39 -53.15 -8.15
N GLU A 2 -32.55 -53.87 -7.44
CA GLU A 2 -31.31 -53.35 -6.81
C GLU A 2 -30.27 -52.78 -7.79
N LYS A 3 -30.04 -53.41 -8.94
CA LYS A 3 -29.06 -52.89 -9.96
C LYS A 3 -29.44 -51.53 -10.51
N LYS A 4 -30.75 -51.24 -10.68
CA LYS A 4 -31.23 -49.91 -11.14
C LYS A 4 -31.15 -48.84 -10.02
N ARG A 5 -31.29 -49.19 -8.76
CA ARG A 5 -31.13 -48.31 -7.60
C ARG A 5 -29.67 -47.98 -7.36
N ALA A 6 -28.76 -48.93 -7.53
CA ALA A 6 -27.31 -48.73 -7.42
C ALA A 6 -26.78 -47.84 -8.57
N SER A 7 -27.30 -47.95 -9.79
CA SER A 7 -26.92 -47.07 -10.90
C SER A 7 -27.42 -45.65 -10.73
N SER A 8 -28.63 -45.42 -10.22
CA SER A 8 -29.21 -44.09 -9.97
C SER A 8 -28.51 -43.35 -8.82
N LEU A 9 -28.07 -44.06 -7.79
CA LEU A 9 -27.25 -43.51 -6.69
C LEU A 9 -25.83 -43.14 -7.17
N ARG A 10 -25.29 -43.87 -8.14
CA ARG A 10 -23.99 -43.57 -8.74
C ARG A 10 -24.02 -42.33 -9.64
N THR A 11 -25.06 -42.19 -10.45
CA THR A 11 -25.27 -41.02 -11.30
C THR A 11 -25.59 -39.77 -10.48
N GLY A 12 -26.35 -39.84 -9.40
CA GLY A 12 -26.61 -38.73 -8.51
C GLY A 12 -25.34 -38.16 -7.81
N LYS A 13 -24.45 -39.08 -7.34
CA LYS A 13 -23.17 -38.65 -6.76
C LYS A 13 -22.20 -38.05 -7.75
N LEU A 14 -22.16 -38.56 -8.98
CA LEU A 14 -21.38 -37.99 -10.08
C LEU A 14 -21.88 -36.60 -10.45
N LEU A 15 -23.21 -36.42 -10.53
CA LEU A 15 -23.80 -35.14 -10.82
C LEU A 15 -23.45 -34.11 -9.71
N GLN A 16 -23.56 -34.50 -8.44
CA GLN A 16 -23.17 -33.66 -7.30
C GLN A 16 -21.69 -33.26 -7.38
N PHE A 17 -20.81 -34.16 -7.72
CA PHE A 17 -19.38 -33.90 -7.89
C PHE A 17 -19.12 -32.84 -8.96
N PHE A 18 -19.73 -32.99 -10.14
CA PHE A 18 -19.55 -32.01 -11.23
C PHE A 18 -20.22 -30.66 -10.91
N VAL A 19 -21.34 -30.64 -10.18
CA VAL A 19 -21.98 -29.40 -9.71
C VAL A 19 -21.05 -28.67 -8.75
N VAL A 20 -20.46 -29.35 -7.76
CA VAL A 20 -19.52 -28.73 -6.81
C VAL A 20 -18.32 -28.13 -7.56
N ILE A 21 -17.73 -28.87 -8.49
CA ILE A 21 -16.60 -28.34 -9.30
C ILE A 21 -17.05 -27.15 -10.14
N GLY A 22 -18.19 -27.22 -10.77
CA GLY A 22 -18.75 -26.09 -11.54
C GLY A 22 -18.95 -24.86 -10.70
N VAL A 23 -19.43 -25.00 -9.45
CA VAL A 23 -19.57 -23.90 -8.49
C VAL A 23 -18.20 -23.32 -8.12
N ILE A 24 -17.19 -24.16 -7.85
CA ILE A 24 -15.81 -23.72 -7.52
C ILE A 24 -15.24 -22.92 -8.69
N ILE A 25 -15.32 -23.44 -9.90
CA ILE A 25 -14.84 -22.74 -11.10
C ILE A 25 -15.59 -21.43 -11.32
N GLY A 26 -16.91 -21.41 -11.10
CA GLY A 26 -17.74 -20.21 -11.20
C GLY A 26 -17.33 -19.13 -10.19
N ILE A 27 -17.12 -19.51 -8.94
CA ILE A 27 -16.64 -18.61 -7.88
C ILE A 27 -15.24 -18.07 -8.25
N PHE A 28 -14.33 -18.94 -8.70
CA PHE A 28 -12.99 -18.55 -9.13
C PHE A 28 -13.06 -17.52 -10.27
N ALA A 29 -13.79 -17.82 -11.34
CA ALA A 29 -13.93 -16.93 -12.49
C ALA A 29 -14.55 -15.58 -12.13
N ALA A 30 -15.54 -15.57 -11.23
CA ALA A 30 -16.17 -14.34 -10.75
C ALA A 30 -15.27 -13.51 -9.84
N SER A 31 -14.43 -14.16 -9.02
CA SER A 31 -13.66 -13.48 -7.97
C SER A 31 -12.25 -13.08 -8.41
N ILE A 32 -11.64 -13.82 -9.35
CA ILE A 32 -10.22 -13.62 -9.72
C ILE A 32 -9.94 -12.23 -10.27
N GLY A 33 -10.78 -11.73 -11.17
CA GLY A 33 -10.62 -10.41 -11.78
C GLY A 33 -10.76 -9.28 -10.76
N TRP A 34 -11.71 -9.41 -9.84
CA TRP A 34 -11.92 -8.44 -8.78
C TRP A 34 -10.74 -8.45 -7.78
N LEU A 35 -10.31 -9.63 -7.33
CA LEU A 35 -9.17 -9.75 -6.41
C LEU A 35 -7.88 -9.22 -7.02
N ALA A 36 -7.56 -9.64 -8.25
CA ALA A 36 -6.33 -9.22 -8.92
C ALA A 36 -6.29 -7.70 -9.18
N GLY A 37 -7.45 -7.07 -9.43
CA GLY A 37 -7.56 -5.64 -9.64
C GLY A 37 -7.49 -4.79 -8.36
N ASN A 38 -7.75 -5.40 -7.19
CA ASN A 38 -7.78 -4.69 -5.90
C ASN A 38 -6.58 -5.02 -4.97
N ILE A 39 -5.64 -5.85 -5.39
CA ILE A 39 -4.38 -6.07 -4.68
C ILE A 39 -3.43 -4.93 -5.00
N ARG A 40 -2.80 -4.35 -3.96
CA ARG A 40 -1.81 -3.29 -4.08
C ARG A 40 -0.64 -3.74 -4.94
N GLN A 41 -0.20 -2.90 -5.87
CA GLN A 41 0.94 -3.17 -6.74
C GLN A 41 2.13 -2.31 -6.33
N GLY A 42 3.31 -2.93 -6.21
CA GLY A 42 4.55 -2.21 -5.87
C GLY A 42 5.14 -1.44 -7.06
N LEU A 43 6.20 -0.70 -6.76
CA LEU A 43 6.96 0.09 -7.74
C LEU A 43 7.42 -0.69 -8.97
N ASP A 44 7.75 -1.97 -8.78
CA ASP A 44 8.21 -2.86 -9.86
C ASP A 44 7.14 -3.10 -10.95
N LEU A 45 5.85 -2.95 -10.59
CA LEU A 45 4.71 -3.24 -11.47
C LEU A 45 4.00 -1.99 -11.97
N GLN A 46 3.97 -0.91 -11.19
CA GLN A 46 3.32 0.35 -11.57
C GLN A 46 4.30 1.42 -12.02
N GLY A 47 5.61 1.24 -11.72
CA GLY A 47 6.55 2.33 -11.76
C GLY A 47 6.36 3.26 -10.56
N GLY A 48 7.17 4.30 -10.48
CA GLY A 48 7.10 5.28 -9.39
C GLY A 48 8.47 5.58 -8.78
N THR A 49 8.48 6.14 -7.58
CA THR A 49 9.71 6.62 -6.94
C THR A 49 9.92 5.97 -5.58
N HIS A 50 11.13 5.49 -5.36
CA HIS A 50 11.65 5.02 -4.07
C HIS A 50 12.63 6.07 -3.54
N ILE A 51 12.37 6.58 -2.34
CA ILE A 51 13.14 7.64 -1.71
C ILE A 51 13.59 7.13 -0.34
N ILE A 52 14.87 7.29 -0.04
CA ILE A 52 15.40 7.09 1.31
C ILE A 52 15.75 8.45 1.86
N MET A 53 15.13 8.82 2.97
CA MET A 53 15.42 10.04 3.72
C MET A 53 16.07 9.70 5.06
N GLN A 54 16.94 10.58 5.51
CA GLN A 54 17.58 10.50 6.83
C GLN A 54 17.15 11.68 7.68
N ALA A 55 16.69 11.38 8.89
CA ALA A 55 16.47 12.39 9.91
C ALA A 55 17.81 12.80 10.54
N GLU A 56 18.00 14.09 10.70
CA GLU A 56 19.23 14.71 11.22
C GLU A 56 18.97 15.37 12.55
N ASP A 57 19.92 15.20 13.48
CA ASP A 57 19.93 15.95 14.73
C ASP A 57 20.12 17.45 14.42
N THR A 58 19.33 18.28 15.06
CA THR A 58 19.51 19.74 15.07
C THR A 58 19.92 20.20 16.45
N GLU A 59 20.40 21.44 16.59
CA GLU A 59 20.79 22.01 17.88
C GLU A 59 19.61 22.05 18.87
N GLN A 60 18.38 22.13 18.35
CA GLN A 60 17.14 22.26 19.13
C GLN A 60 16.45 20.90 19.36
N ASN A 61 16.54 19.96 18.40
CA ASN A 61 15.81 18.69 18.42
C ASN A 61 16.71 17.53 18.06
N LYS A 62 16.73 16.50 18.94
CA LYS A 62 17.41 15.22 18.66
C LYS A 62 16.47 14.23 18.03
N VAL A 63 17.03 13.38 17.15
CA VAL A 63 16.30 12.30 16.53
C VAL A 63 16.01 11.21 17.56
N THR A 64 14.74 11.03 17.88
CA THR A 64 14.24 9.98 18.77
C THR A 64 13.31 9.05 18.01
N THR A 65 12.96 7.91 18.60
CA THR A 65 11.97 7.00 18.01
C THR A 65 10.63 7.70 17.83
N GLU A 66 10.23 8.54 18.81
CA GLU A 66 8.98 9.30 18.76
C GLU A 66 9.00 10.35 17.65
N SER A 67 10.12 11.08 17.51
CA SER A 67 10.22 12.08 16.41
C SER A 67 10.15 11.43 15.03
N ILE A 68 10.74 10.24 14.83
CA ILE A 68 10.62 9.50 13.57
C ILE A 68 9.17 9.08 13.30
N VAL A 69 8.44 8.60 14.31
CA VAL A 69 7.02 8.25 14.15
C VAL A 69 6.19 9.49 13.79
N GLN A 70 6.46 10.63 14.39
CA GLN A 70 5.81 11.90 14.05
C GLN A 70 6.13 12.32 12.60
N VAL A 71 7.40 12.24 12.19
CA VAL A 71 7.82 12.52 10.81
C VAL A 71 7.06 11.63 9.83
N ILE A 72 7.00 10.32 10.06
CA ILE A 72 6.27 9.37 9.22
C ILE A 72 4.79 9.75 9.12
N ASN A 73 4.14 10.08 10.24
CA ASN A 73 2.73 10.48 10.25
C ASN A 73 2.48 11.77 9.45
N ILE A 74 3.37 12.75 9.56
CA ILE A 74 3.27 14.00 8.80
C ILE A 74 3.50 13.74 7.31
N MET A 75 4.53 12.97 6.96
CA MET A 75 4.81 12.57 5.57
C MET A 75 3.63 11.81 4.96
N GLN A 76 3.03 10.89 5.73
CA GLN A 76 1.83 10.16 5.30
C GLN A 76 0.66 11.08 5.00
N LYS A 77 0.43 12.10 5.84
CA LYS A 77 -0.60 13.12 5.58
C LYS A 77 -0.30 13.90 4.30
N ARG A 78 0.94 14.36 4.12
CA ARG A 78 1.35 15.11 2.92
C ARG A 78 1.12 14.31 1.64
N VAL A 79 1.56 13.04 1.62
CA VAL A 79 1.40 12.17 0.46
C VAL A 79 -0.08 11.89 0.16
N ASN A 80 -0.90 11.65 1.19
CA ASN A 80 -2.34 11.48 1.03
C ASN A 80 -3.02 12.73 0.47
N GLU A 81 -2.62 13.92 0.94
CA GLU A 81 -3.13 15.21 0.46
C GLU A 81 -2.70 15.55 -0.99
N MET A 82 -1.53 15.05 -1.39
CA MET A 82 -1.08 15.10 -2.79
C MET A 82 -1.97 14.25 -3.72
N GLY A 83 -2.79 13.37 -3.15
CA GLY A 83 -3.65 12.45 -3.90
C GLY A 83 -2.91 11.23 -4.44
N LEU A 84 -1.71 10.95 -3.94
CA LEU A 84 -0.98 9.73 -4.29
C LEU A 84 -1.63 8.52 -3.61
N THR A 85 -1.86 7.49 -4.38
CA THR A 85 -2.54 6.28 -3.91
C THR A 85 -1.52 5.28 -3.36
N GLU A 86 -1.83 4.75 -2.17
CA GLU A 86 -1.11 3.62 -1.56
C GLU A 86 0.40 3.83 -1.33
N PRO A 87 0.83 4.98 -0.77
CA PRO A 87 2.23 5.19 -0.44
C PRO A 87 2.66 4.22 0.67
N ILE A 88 3.91 3.74 0.59
CA ILE A 88 4.53 2.99 1.67
C ILE A 88 5.55 3.91 2.33
N ILE A 89 5.32 4.27 3.59
CA ILE A 89 6.25 5.06 4.39
C ILE A 89 6.56 4.29 5.66
N GLN A 90 7.83 3.91 5.82
CA GLN A 90 8.23 3.09 6.94
C GLN A 90 9.62 3.45 7.44
N ARG A 91 9.87 3.16 8.72
CA ARG A 91 11.17 3.35 9.34
C ARG A 91 12.15 2.28 8.88
N GLU A 92 13.38 2.69 8.60
CA GLU A 92 14.54 1.82 8.38
C GLU A 92 15.63 2.12 9.41
N GLY A 93 15.96 1.15 10.23
CA GLY A 93 16.99 1.32 11.27
C GLY A 93 16.64 2.38 12.30
N ALA A 94 17.63 3.20 12.69
CA ALA A 94 17.50 4.18 13.76
C ALA A 94 16.89 5.52 13.29
N ASN A 95 17.34 6.04 12.14
CA ASN A 95 17.07 7.42 11.71
C ASN A 95 16.74 7.54 10.20
N ARG A 96 16.50 6.43 9.50
CA ARG A 96 16.11 6.45 8.09
C ARG A 96 14.64 6.19 7.91
N ILE A 97 14.09 6.74 6.83
CA ILE A 97 12.71 6.60 6.42
C ILE A 97 12.71 6.22 4.94
N ILE A 98 12.09 5.09 4.64
CA ILE A 98 11.84 4.64 3.27
C ILE A 98 10.46 5.16 2.87
N ILE A 99 10.38 5.76 1.68
CA ILE A 99 9.18 6.28 1.09
C ILE A 99 9.05 5.68 -0.32
N GLU A 100 8.01 4.92 -0.55
CA GLU A 100 7.66 4.39 -1.86
C GLU A 100 6.39 5.06 -2.35
N LEU A 101 6.46 5.66 -3.54
CA LEU A 101 5.37 6.40 -4.17
C LEU A 101 5.03 5.74 -5.52
N PRO A 102 4.19 4.69 -5.53
CA PRO A 102 3.78 4.06 -6.77
C PRO A 102 3.02 5.03 -7.67
N GLY A 103 3.32 5.01 -8.96
CA GLY A 103 2.65 5.84 -9.95
C GLY A 103 3.04 7.32 -9.97
N GLU A 104 3.92 7.79 -9.05
CA GLU A 104 4.43 9.17 -9.07
C GLU A 104 5.33 9.39 -10.28
N ARG A 105 5.06 10.50 -10.99
CA ARG A 105 5.78 10.85 -12.23
C ARG A 105 6.79 11.97 -12.02
N ASP A 106 6.62 12.77 -10.97
CA ASP A 106 7.51 13.89 -10.63
C ASP A 106 8.17 13.70 -9.26
N PRO A 107 9.30 12.96 -9.21
CA PRO A 107 10.01 12.71 -7.97
C PRO A 107 10.47 13.97 -7.26
N GLN A 108 10.85 15.01 -8.01
CA GLN A 108 11.41 16.23 -7.44
C GLN A 108 10.33 16.99 -6.64
N LYS A 109 9.14 17.13 -7.23
CA LYS A 109 8.01 17.75 -6.56
C LYS A 109 7.60 16.98 -5.29
N ALA A 110 7.55 15.65 -5.38
CA ALA A 110 7.24 14.80 -4.24
C ALA A 110 8.25 14.99 -3.10
N ILE A 111 9.56 14.98 -3.42
CA ILE A 111 10.64 15.18 -2.46
C ILE A 111 10.51 16.55 -1.78
N GLU A 112 10.30 17.61 -2.55
CA GLU A 112 10.17 18.97 -2.03
C GLU A 112 8.99 19.10 -1.09
N THR A 113 7.82 18.56 -1.45
CA THR A 113 6.62 18.66 -0.62
C THR A 113 6.74 17.80 0.64
N ILE A 114 7.26 16.56 0.51
CA ILE A 114 7.34 15.64 1.64
C ILE A 114 8.46 16.03 2.62
N GLY A 115 9.60 16.49 2.10
CA GLY A 115 10.82 16.73 2.87
C GLY A 115 10.93 18.14 3.51
N LYS A 116 10.09 19.11 3.10
CA LYS A 116 10.09 20.45 3.72
C LYS A 116 9.76 20.40 5.20
N THR A 117 10.52 21.15 6.02
CA THR A 117 10.26 21.21 7.46
C THR A 117 8.90 21.86 7.73
N ALA A 118 8.58 22.92 6.99
CA ALA A 118 7.31 23.67 6.99
C ALA A 118 6.95 24.28 8.36
N VAL A 119 7.93 24.89 9.01
CA VAL A 119 7.72 25.67 10.23
C VAL A 119 7.12 27.00 9.86
N LEU A 120 5.83 27.19 10.16
CA LEU A 120 5.13 28.45 9.96
C LEU A 120 5.25 29.31 11.22
N GLU A 121 5.61 30.59 11.04
CA GLU A 121 5.73 31.56 12.11
C GLU A 121 5.10 32.89 11.69
N PHE A 122 4.37 33.52 12.62
CA PHE A 122 3.91 34.89 12.50
C PHE A 122 4.76 35.73 13.44
N ARG A 123 5.46 36.71 12.87
CA ARG A 123 6.37 37.57 13.62
C ARG A 123 5.90 39.04 13.54
N ASP A 124 6.01 39.77 14.67
CA ASP A 124 5.82 41.20 14.71
C ASP A 124 7.02 41.96 14.06
N GLU A 125 6.93 43.29 14.02
CA GLU A 125 8.01 44.14 13.47
C GLU A 125 9.34 44.01 14.25
N GLU A 126 9.25 43.60 15.52
CA GLU A 126 10.41 43.40 16.40
C GLU A 126 11.06 42.02 16.19
N GLY A 127 10.44 41.16 15.39
CA GLY A 127 10.92 39.79 15.06
C GLY A 127 10.49 38.75 16.08
N ASN A 128 9.62 39.03 17.03
CA ASN A 128 9.13 38.09 18.01
C ASN A 128 8.12 37.13 17.36
N VAL A 129 8.26 35.82 17.61
CA VAL A 129 7.30 34.81 17.15
C VAL A 129 6.06 34.85 18.03
N CYS A 130 4.92 35.23 17.46
CA CYS A 130 3.66 35.39 18.17
C CYS A 130 2.68 34.24 17.98
N LEU A 131 2.69 33.60 16.79
CA LEU A 131 1.95 32.37 16.47
C LEU A 131 2.81 31.43 15.63
N THR A 132 2.45 30.15 15.69
CA THR A 132 3.10 29.08 14.92
C THR A 132 2.07 28.27 14.15
N GLY A 133 2.55 27.33 13.32
CA GLY A 133 1.69 26.40 12.60
C GLY A 133 0.81 25.51 13.50
N GLU A 134 1.17 25.32 14.77
CA GLU A 134 0.36 24.58 15.76
C GLU A 134 -0.96 25.29 16.11
N ASP A 135 -1.01 26.59 15.95
CA ASP A 135 -2.22 27.41 16.16
C ASP A 135 -3.24 27.27 15.02
N LEU A 136 -2.86 26.63 13.89
CA LEU A 136 -3.76 26.39 12.76
C LEU A 136 -4.65 25.16 13.00
N LYS A 137 -5.90 25.27 12.53
CA LYS A 137 -6.85 24.16 12.43
C LYS A 137 -6.90 23.60 11.02
N ASP A 138 -6.84 24.46 9.99
CA ASP A 138 -6.96 24.09 8.58
C ASP A 138 -6.27 25.13 7.69
N ALA A 139 -5.87 24.71 6.50
CA ALA A 139 -5.33 25.57 5.45
C ALA A 139 -5.81 25.05 4.09
N ARG A 140 -6.34 25.95 3.23
CA ARG A 140 -6.91 25.58 1.94
C ARG A 140 -6.51 26.56 0.85
N GLU A 141 -6.22 26.02 -0.33
CA GLU A 141 -6.06 26.85 -1.52
C GLU A 141 -7.40 27.46 -1.95
N GLN A 142 -7.38 28.72 -2.32
CA GLN A 142 -8.52 29.46 -2.82
C GLN A 142 -8.11 30.41 -3.96
N ILE A 143 -9.09 30.83 -4.74
CA ILE A 143 -8.92 31.89 -5.75
C ILE A 143 -9.56 33.14 -5.19
N GLY A 144 -8.76 34.20 -5.03
CA GLY A 144 -9.21 35.49 -4.55
C GLY A 144 -10.12 36.21 -5.54
N GLN A 145 -10.64 37.38 -5.13
CA GLN A 145 -11.57 38.18 -5.94
C GLN A 145 -10.94 38.66 -7.25
N ASN A 146 -9.63 38.91 -7.27
CA ASN A 146 -8.87 39.33 -8.44
C ASN A 146 -8.32 38.15 -9.24
N ARG A 147 -8.82 36.91 -9.00
CA ARG A 147 -8.34 35.67 -9.59
C ARG A 147 -6.91 35.30 -9.21
N GLU A 148 -6.32 35.90 -8.17
CA GLU A 148 -5.04 35.51 -7.61
C GLU A 148 -5.18 34.24 -6.77
N PRO A 149 -4.21 33.28 -6.87
CA PRO A 149 -4.13 32.17 -5.96
C PRO A 149 -3.76 32.66 -4.55
N LEU A 150 -4.41 32.10 -3.55
CA LEU A 150 -4.13 32.39 -2.14
C LEU A 150 -4.35 31.14 -1.27
N VAL A 151 -3.79 31.16 -0.07
CA VAL A 151 -4.04 30.12 0.95
C VAL A 151 -4.86 30.74 2.07
N ALA A 152 -6.08 30.24 2.25
CA ALA A 152 -6.94 30.58 3.36
C ALA A 152 -6.56 29.77 4.59
N LEU A 153 -6.23 30.44 5.67
CA LEU A 153 -5.90 29.86 6.97
C LEU A 153 -7.10 29.93 7.89
N GLN A 154 -7.35 28.83 8.59
CA GLN A 154 -8.30 28.79 9.69
C GLN A 154 -7.57 28.43 10.97
N PHE A 155 -7.62 29.28 11.95
CA PHE A 155 -7.00 29.06 13.25
C PHE A 155 -7.85 28.14 14.14
N SER A 156 -7.23 27.49 15.10
CA SER A 156 -7.90 26.87 16.23
C SER A 156 -8.57 27.98 17.08
N LYS A 157 -9.42 27.65 18.06
CA LYS A 157 -10.03 28.63 18.92
C LYS A 157 -8.98 29.45 19.67
N GLU A 158 -7.99 28.79 20.23
CA GLU A 158 -6.87 29.40 20.95
C GLU A 158 -5.99 30.24 20.02
N GLY A 159 -5.67 29.70 18.83
CA GLY A 159 -4.91 30.39 17.79
C GLY A 159 -5.65 31.65 17.29
N GLY A 160 -6.97 31.60 17.12
CA GLY A 160 -7.80 32.73 16.75
C GLY A 160 -7.76 33.85 17.80
N ASP A 161 -7.82 33.53 19.09
CA ASP A 161 -7.67 34.46 20.18
C ASP A 161 -6.28 35.13 20.22
N LYS A 162 -5.22 34.33 19.98
CA LYS A 162 -3.85 34.87 19.87
C LYS A 162 -3.70 35.76 18.63
N PHE A 163 -4.26 35.35 17.49
CA PHE A 163 -4.21 36.13 16.25
C PHE A 163 -4.98 37.46 16.37
N ALA A 164 -6.13 37.48 17.04
CA ALA A 164 -6.87 38.68 17.33
C ALA A 164 -6.05 39.64 18.19
N LYS A 165 -5.37 39.16 19.22
CA LYS A 165 -4.47 39.98 20.06
C LYS A 165 -3.29 40.51 19.26
N LEU A 166 -2.64 39.67 18.45
CA LEU A 166 -1.52 40.07 17.59
C LEU A 166 -1.93 41.20 16.63
N THR A 167 -3.06 41.02 15.92
CA THR A 167 -3.53 42.00 14.95
C THR A 167 -3.98 43.27 15.63
N ALA A 168 -4.66 43.23 16.80
CA ALA A 168 -5.07 44.41 17.58
C ALA A 168 -3.85 45.22 18.08
N ALA A 169 -2.77 44.56 18.49
CA ALA A 169 -1.54 45.20 18.96
C ALA A 169 -0.69 45.82 17.83
N ASN A 170 -0.88 45.39 16.60
CA ASN A 170 -0.07 45.76 15.44
C ASN A 170 -0.87 46.52 14.37
N ILE A 171 -1.97 47.21 14.71
CA ILE A 171 -2.72 48.03 13.74
C ILE A 171 -1.80 49.12 13.16
N GLY A 172 -1.76 49.23 11.84
CA GLY A 172 -0.87 50.12 11.08
C GLY A 172 0.58 49.65 10.97
N ARG A 173 0.93 48.51 11.54
CA ARG A 173 2.25 47.89 11.47
C ARG A 173 2.22 46.62 10.60
N HIS A 174 3.41 46.11 10.29
CA HIS A 174 3.54 44.86 9.55
C HIS A 174 3.53 43.65 10.46
N VAL A 175 2.90 42.57 10.00
CA VAL A 175 3.03 41.23 10.58
C VAL A 175 3.57 40.29 9.51
N GLY A 176 4.84 39.91 9.69
CA GLY A 176 5.53 38.99 8.77
C GLY A 176 5.09 37.56 8.94
N ILE A 177 4.81 36.85 7.85
CA ILE A 177 4.52 35.42 7.81
C ILE A 177 5.71 34.72 7.20
N TYR A 178 6.32 33.81 7.95
CA TYR A 178 7.54 33.10 7.59
C TYR A 178 7.29 31.60 7.50
N LEU A 179 7.97 30.96 6.55
CA LEU A 179 8.00 29.50 6.42
C LEU A 179 9.47 29.05 6.37
N ASP A 180 9.86 28.20 7.30
CA ASP A 180 11.25 27.74 7.45
C ASP A 180 12.28 28.87 7.57
N GLY A 181 11.85 30.02 8.10
CA GLY A 181 12.65 31.24 8.22
C GLY A 181 12.59 32.18 7.01
N ASP A 182 12.07 31.74 5.88
CA ASP A 182 11.89 32.56 4.69
C ASP A 182 10.59 33.37 4.77
N LEU A 183 10.66 34.65 4.40
CA LEU A 183 9.50 35.56 4.40
C LEU A 183 8.56 35.21 3.24
N LEU A 184 7.33 34.71 3.55
CA LEU A 184 6.29 34.46 2.56
C LEU A 184 5.57 35.75 2.16
N THR A 185 5.13 36.51 3.16
CA THR A 185 4.40 37.77 2.97
C THR A 185 4.51 38.64 4.21
N ASN A 186 4.39 39.96 4.03
CA ASN A 186 4.54 40.91 5.10
C ASN A 186 3.44 41.99 5.01
N PRO A 187 2.14 41.62 5.22
CA PRO A 187 1.04 42.55 5.12
C PRO A 187 1.03 43.59 6.25
N VAL A 188 0.49 44.77 5.95
CA VAL A 188 0.08 45.75 6.98
C VAL A 188 -1.24 45.31 7.60
N VAL A 189 -1.33 45.39 8.92
CA VAL A 189 -2.55 45.10 9.63
C VAL A 189 -3.45 46.36 9.62
N ASN A 190 -4.55 46.35 8.86
CA ASN A 190 -5.47 47.48 8.77
C ASN A 190 -6.42 47.52 9.96
N ASP A 191 -6.94 46.38 10.38
CA ASP A 191 -7.90 46.24 11.48
C ASP A 191 -7.61 44.97 12.31
N ALA A 192 -8.13 44.94 13.54
CA ALA A 192 -8.08 43.75 14.37
C ALA A 192 -8.93 42.62 13.78
N ILE A 193 -8.33 41.47 13.51
CA ILE A 193 -9.00 40.32 12.89
C ILE A 193 -9.47 39.34 13.98
N THR A 194 -10.75 39.38 14.31
CA THR A 194 -11.38 38.55 15.36
C THR A 194 -12.03 37.28 14.81
N GLY A 195 -12.11 37.13 13.49
CA GLY A 195 -12.82 36.02 12.82
C GLY A 195 -12.09 34.68 12.81
N GLY A 196 -10.89 34.58 13.39
CA GLY A 196 -10.11 33.33 13.44
C GLY A 196 -9.66 32.80 12.08
N SER A 197 -9.55 33.67 11.07
CA SER A 197 -9.11 33.35 9.73
C SER A 197 -8.17 34.41 9.17
N ALA A 198 -7.22 33.96 8.30
CA ALA A 198 -6.32 34.85 7.58
C ALA A 198 -6.10 34.31 6.17
N VAL A 199 -5.47 35.08 5.30
CA VAL A 199 -5.09 34.67 3.95
C VAL A 199 -3.61 34.96 3.72
N ILE A 200 -2.92 34.00 3.09
CA ILE A 200 -1.56 34.19 2.57
C ILE A 200 -1.69 34.40 1.06
N THR A 201 -1.18 35.53 0.60
CA THR A 201 -1.14 35.91 -0.81
C THR A 201 0.30 35.84 -1.33
N GLY A 202 0.50 35.96 -2.65
CA GLY A 202 1.81 35.99 -3.27
C GLY A 202 2.20 34.71 -4.01
N GLN A 203 1.35 33.69 -4.02
CA GLN A 203 1.51 32.50 -4.84
C GLN A 203 1.26 32.83 -6.31
N ARG A 204 2.13 32.32 -7.20
CA ARG A 204 2.03 32.59 -8.64
C ARG A 204 1.01 31.70 -9.33
N THR A 205 0.84 30.48 -8.83
CA THR A 205 -0.05 29.46 -9.37
C THR A 205 -0.93 28.84 -8.31
N LEU A 206 -2.09 28.30 -8.72
CA LEU A 206 -2.97 27.55 -7.82
C LEU A 206 -2.27 26.29 -7.28
N GLU A 207 -1.34 25.75 -8.03
CA GLU A 207 -0.54 24.59 -7.62
C GLU A 207 0.41 24.93 -6.47
N GLU A 208 1.11 26.08 -6.54
CA GLU A 208 1.92 26.56 -5.42
C GLU A 208 1.07 26.82 -4.17
N ALA A 209 -0.13 27.39 -4.34
CA ALA A 209 -1.06 27.59 -3.22
C ALA A 209 -1.52 26.27 -2.62
N LYS A 210 -1.79 25.25 -3.46
CA LYS A 210 -2.15 23.91 -3.02
C LYS A 210 -0.99 23.24 -2.25
N ASP A 211 0.22 23.28 -2.78
CA ASP A 211 1.39 22.69 -2.14
C ASP A 211 1.67 23.35 -0.78
N LEU A 212 1.55 24.68 -0.69
CA LEU A 212 1.65 25.41 0.57
C LEU A 212 0.53 25.03 1.55
N ALA A 213 -0.71 24.91 1.08
CA ALA A 213 -1.84 24.49 1.92
C ALA A 213 -1.63 23.07 2.49
N ILE A 214 -1.11 22.14 1.68
CA ILE A 214 -0.73 20.78 2.12
C ILE A 214 0.31 20.82 3.24
N LEU A 215 1.38 21.59 3.06
CA LEU A 215 2.43 21.76 4.05
C LEU A 215 1.90 22.29 5.38
N LEU A 216 1.11 23.34 5.34
CA LEU A 216 0.56 24.00 6.53
C LEU A 216 -0.46 23.10 7.25
N ARG A 217 -1.34 22.41 6.52
CA ARG A 217 -2.35 21.51 7.08
C ARG A 217 -1.74 20.24 7.68
N SER A 218 -0.67 19.74 7.08
CA SER A 218 0.01 18.53 7.58
C SER A 218 0.88 18.81 8.83
N GLY A 219 1.32 20.04 8.99
CA GLY A 219 2.17 20.49 10.09
C GLY A 219 3.66 20.40 9.80
N ALA A 220 4.45 21.01 10.70
CA ALA A 220 5.90 21.05 10.64
C ALA A 220 6.53 19.72 11.04
N LEU A 221 7.63 19.34 10.37
CA LEU A 221 8.44 18.20 10.79
C LEU A 221 9.20 18.54 12.08
N PRO A 222 9.20 17.64 13.08
CA PRO A 222 9.88 17.88 14.36
C PRO A 222 11.40 17.86 14.25
N VAL A 223 11.95 17.26 13.20
CA VAL A 223 13.39 17.19 12.90
C VAL A 223 13.60 17.41 11.41
N LYS A 224 14.77 17.92 11.04
CA LYS A 224 15.17 18.07 9.64
C LYS A 224 15.38 16.69 9.00
N VAL A 225 14.98 16.57 7.75
CA VAL A 225 15.24 15.36 6.94
C VAL A 225 16.01 15.72 5.69
N SER A 226 16.98 14.88 5.32
CA SER A 226 17.74 14.99 4.08
C SER A 226 17.52 13.75 3.21
N VAL A 227 17.61 13.94 1.90
CA VAL A 227 17.49 12.86 0.93
C VAL A 227 18.82 12.15 0.81
N LEU A 228 18.85 10.85 1.09
CA LEU A 228 20.02 10.00 0.90
C LEU A 228 20.06 9.39 -0.50
N GLU A 229 18.92 8.90 -0.94
CA GLU A 229 18.83 8.15 -2.20
C GLU A 229 17.47 8.36 -2.85
N VAL A 230 17.45 8.45 -4.18
CA VAL A 230 16.26 8.47 -5.01
C VAL A 230 16.44 7.48 -6.15
N ARG A 231 15.52 6.53 -6.25
CA ARG A 231 15.43 5.60 -7.38
C ARG A 231 14.07 5.74 -8.04
N THR A 232 14.04 5.95 -9.33
CA THR A 232 12.80 6.07 -10.09
C THR A 232 12.68 4.91 -11.07
N VAL A 233 11.53 4.23 -11.03
CA VAL A 233 11.17 3.21 -12.00
C VAL A 233 10.16 3.81 -12.96
N GLY A 234 10.53 3.87 -14.25
CA GLY A 234 9.63 4.43 -15.27
C GLY A 234 8.36 3.59 -15.42
N PRO A 235 7.20 4.22 -15.66
CA PRO A 235 5.91 3.52 -15.80
C PRO A 235 5.91 2.47 -16.91
N SER A 236 6.61 2.72 -18.02
CA SER A 236 6.76 1.78 -19.14
C SER A 236 7.49 0.49 -18.72
N LEU A 237 8.50 0.61 -17.85
CA LEU A 237 9.26 -0.53 -17.36
C LEU A 237 8.42 -1.38 -16.40
N GLY A 238 7.66 -0.74 -15.53
CA GLY A 238 6.73 -1.43 -14.63
C GLY A 238 5.64 -2.18 -15.39
N GLN A 239 5.03 -1.54 -16.39
CA GLN A 239 4.00 -2.18 -17.23
C GLN A 239 4.55 -3.36 -18.03
N ASP A 240 5.71 -3.24 -18.68
CA ASP A 240 6.37 -4.33 -19.40
C ASP A 240 6.69 -5.51 -18.48
N SER A 241 7.17 -5.23 -17.26
CA SER A 241 7.45 -6.24 -16.24
C SER A 241 6.17 -6.96 -15.79
N LYS A 242 5.08 -6.22 -15.61
CA LYS A 242 3.75 -6.76 -15.26
C LYS A 242 3.23 -7.68 -16.37
N ASP A 243 3.25 -7.24 -17.61
CA ASP A 243 2.74 -8.00 -18.76
C ASP A 243 3.54 -9.30 -18.94
N LYS A 244 4.86 -9.25 -18.87
CA LYS A 244 5.73 -10.43 -18.92
C LYS A 244 5.49 -11.39 -17.75
N SER A 245 5.27 -10.86 -16.55
CA SER A 245 4.98 -11.67 -15.36
C SER A 245 3.65 -12.40 -15.46
N VAL A 246 2.60 -11.73 -15.96
CA VAL A 246 1.28 -12.32 -16.20
C VAL A 246 1.38 -13.45 -17.23
N VAL A 247 2.11 -13.23 -18.32
CA VAL A 247 2.34 -14.28 -19.35
C VAL A 247 3.12 -15.45 -18.78
N ALA A 248 4.20 -15.20 -18.02
CA ALA A 248 4.98 -16.25 -17.39
C ALA A 248 4.14 -17.06 -16.39
N PHE A 249 3.31 -16.39 -15.59
CA PHE A 249 2.38 -17.03 -14.67
C PHE A 249 1.38 -17.93 -15.40
N ALA A 250 0.77 -17.42 -16.49
CA ALA A 250 -0.20 -18.17 -17.28
C ALA A 250 0.41 -19.40 -17.93
N ILE A 251 1.63 -19.28 -18.49
CA ILE A 251 2.37 -20.40 -19.06
C ILE A 251 2.69 -21.44 -17.98
N GLY A 252 3.26 -21.01 -16.83
CA GLY A 252 3.61 -21.91 -15.73
C GLY A 252 2.40 -22.67 -15.19
N LEU A 253 1.29 -21.97 -14.94
CA LEU A 253 0.05 -22.58 -14.47
C LEU A 253 -0.52 -23.57 -15.50
N SER A 254 -0.51 -23.22 -16.78
CA SER A 254 -1.00 -24.08 -17.87
C SER A 254 -0.18 -25.37 -17.99
N LEU A 255 1.15 -25.27 -17.85
CA LEU A 255 2.03 -26.45 -17.86
C LEU A 255 1.75 -27.38 -16.67
N VAL A 256 1.53 -26.83 -15.48
CA VAL A 256 1.18 -27.61 -14.28
C VAL A 256 -0.16 -28.32 -14.47
N VAL A 257 -1.19 -27.62 -14.91
CA VAL A 257 -2.52 -28.19 -15.17
C VAL A 257 -2.43 -29.29 -16.23
N PHE A 258 -1.74 -29.02 -17.35
CA PHE A 258 -1.54 -30.02 -18.40
C PHE A 258 -0.81 -31.28 -17.89
N PHE A 259 0.25 -31.09 -17.11
CA PHE A 259 1.01 -32.20 -16.52
C PHE A 259 0.11 -33.05 -15.60
N MET A 260 -0.66 -32.43 -14.73
CA MET A 260 -1.56 -33.10 -13.80
C MET A 260 -2.63 -33.92 -14.56
N LEU A 261 -3.23 -33.33 -15.58
CA LEU A 261 -4.22 -34.06 -16.43
C LEU A 261 -3.60 -35.17 -17.22
N ALA A 262 -2.41 -34.98 -17.81
CA ALA A 262 -1.75 -36.00 -18.64
C ALA A 262 -1.29 -37.23 -17.81
N VAL A 263 -0.70 -37.00 -16.64
CA VAL A 263 -0.11 -38.06 -15.80
C VAL A 263 -1.13 -38.68 -14.85
N TYR A 264 -1.94 -37.85 -14.18
CA TYR A 264 -2.87 -38.30 -13.13
C TYR A 264 -4.33 -38.36 -13.57
N ARG A 265 -4.67 -37.95 -14.80
CA ARG A 265 -6.00 -38.04 -15.40
C ARG A 265 -7.10 -37.52 -14.46
N ILE A 266 -8.03 -38.38 -14.00
CA ILE A 266 -9.16 -38.00 -13.12
C ILE A 266 -8.66 -37.45 -11.78
N SER A 267 -7.65 -38.05 -11.17
CA SER A 267 -7.04 -37.54 -9.95
C SER A 267 -6.38 -36.17 -10.17
N GLY A 268 -5.77 -35.97 -11.34
CA GLY A 268 -5.21 -34.69 -11.76
C GLY A 268 -6.27 -33.59 -11.86
N PHE A 269 -7.44 -33.91 -12.43
CA PHE A 269 -8.55 -32.96 -12.48
C PHE A 269 -9.04 -32.50 -11.08
N VAL A 270 -9.05 -33.41 -10.10
CA VAL A 270 -9.36 -33.06 -8.71
C VAL A 270 -8.30 -32.17 -8.10
N ALA A 271 -7.00 -32.47 -8.38
CA ALA A 271 -5.90 -31.64 -7.90
C ALA A 271 -5.90 -30.25 -8.54
N ASP A 272 -6.20 -30.13 -9.84
CA ASP A 272 -6.32 -28.84 -10.52
C ASP A 272 -7.47 -28.00 -9.93
N THR A 273 -8.58 -28.64 -9.57
CA THR A 273 -9.68 -27.96 -8.86
C THR A 273 -9.25 -27.46 -7.47
N ALA A 274 -8.51 -28.28 -6.72
CA ALA A 274 -7.93 -27.88 -5.45
C ALA A 274 -6.91 -26.75 -5.59
N LEU A 275 -6.14 -26.75 -6.68
CA LEU A 275 -5.20 -25.67 -7.01
C LEU A 275 -5.90 -24.35 -7.27
N LEU A 276 -7.05 -24.33 -7.97
CA LEU A 276 -7.85 -23.14 -8.16
C LEU A 276 -8.33 -22.57 -6.81
N VAL A 277 -8.81 -23.42 -5.90
CA VAL A 277 -9.21 -23.03 -4.56
C VAL A 277 -8.01 -22.46 -3.78
N TYR A 278 -6.85 -23.10 -3.89
CA TYR A 278 -5.62 -22.62 -3.25
C TYR A 278 -5.24 -21.22 -3.73
N VAL A 279 -5.21 -20.98 -5.04
CA VAL A 279 -4.91 -19.66 -5.62
C VAL A 279 -5.91 -18.61 -5.14
N LEU A 280 -7.19 -18.94 -5.10
CA LEU A 280 -8.23 -18.03 -4.63
C LEU A 280 -8.03 -17.64 -3.15
N ILE A 281 -7.74 -18.62 -2.31
CA ILE A 281 -7.47 -18.39 -0.87
C ILE A 281 -6.19 -17.54 -0.71
N LEU A 282 -5.12 -17.85 -1.46
CA LEU A 282 -3.87 -17.12 -1.41
C LEU A 282 -4.06 -15.65 -1.78
N LEU A 283 -4.73 -15.37 -2.90
CA LEU A 283 -5.04 -13.99 -3.31
C LEU A 283 -5.98 -13.29 -2.31
N GLY A 284 -6.95 -14.01 -1.75
CA GLY A 284 -7.82 -13.50 -0.71
C GLY A 284 -7.06 -13.11 0.56
N ILE A 285 -6.09 -13.91 0.99
CA ILE A 285 -5.22 -13.60 2.13
C ILE A 285 -4.37 -12.36 1.83
N LEU A 286 -3.75 -12.28 0.65
CA LEU A 286 -2.97 -11.11 0.24
C LEU A 286 -3.81 -9.83 0.25
N TYR A 287 -5.06 -9.90 -0.25
CA TYR A 287 -5.99 -8.78 -0.23
C TYR A 287 -6.34 -8.35 1.21
N VAL A 288 -6.71 -9.29 2.09
CA VAL A 288 -7.09 -9.00 3.49
C VAL A 288 -5.92 -8.44 4.29
N LEU A 289 -4.71 -8.95 4.06
CA LEU A 289 -3.49 -8.45 4.72
C LEU A 289 -2.98 -7.14 4.11
N HIS A 290 -3.63 -6.61 3.07
CA HIS A 290 -3.18 -5.43 2.32
C HIS A 290 -1.73 -5.59 1.83
N ALA A 291 -1.35 -6.81 1.43
CA ALA A 291 0.00 -7.10 0.97
C ALA A 291 0.27 -6.47 -0.40
N THR A 292 1.46 -5.91 -0.57
CA THR A 292 1.89 -5.30 -1.84
C THR A 292 2.46 -6.36 -2.78
N LEU A 293 1.89 -6.45 -3.98
CA LEU A 293 2.36 -7.36 -5.03
C LEU A 293 3.55 -6.75 -5.76
N THR A 294 4.71 -7.42 -5.69
CA THR A 294 5.96 -7.05 -6.34
C THR A 294 6.42 -8.18 -7.28
N LEU A 295 7.43 -7.96 -8.13
CA LEU A 295 8.01 -9.02 -8.96
C LEU A 295 8.48 -10.24 -8.14
N PRO A 296 9.22 -10.07 -7.03
CA PRO A 296 9.58 -11.20 -6.16
C PRO A 296 8.37 -11.92 -5.57
N SER A 297 7.30 -11.21 -5.22
CA SER A 297 6.09 -11.84 -4.68
C SER A 297 5.35 -12.67 -5.74
N ILE A 298 5.33 -12.24 -7.01
CA ILE A 298 4.79 -13.05 -8.11
C ILE A 298 5.61 -14.34 -8.27
N ALA A 299 6.93 -14.24 -8.23
CA ALA A 299 7.80 -15.42 -8.27
C ALA A 299 7.53 -16.37 -7.08
N GLY A 300 7.33 -15.82 -5.88
CA GLY A 300 6.94 -16.55 -4.67
C GLY A 300 5.59 -17.26 -4.81
N ILE A 301 4.60 -16.61 -5.45
CA ILE A 301 3.29 -17.22 -5.74
C ILE A 301 3.45 -18.41 -6.69
N ILE A 302 4.23 -18.25 -7.77
CA ILE A 302 4.49 -19.34 -8.73
C ILE A 302 5.16 -20.52 -8.04
N LEU A 303 6.17 -20.26 -7.22
CA LEU A 303 6.84 -21.30 -6.44
C LEU A 303 5.87 -22.00 -5.47
N SER A 304 5.02 -21.23 -4.80
CA SER A 304 4.02 -21.74 -3.85
C SER A 304 2.98 -22.65 -4.53
N ILE A 305 2.58 -22.33 -5.76
CA ILE A 305 1.72 -23.17 -6.60
C ILE A 305 2.42 -24.51 -6.88
N GLY A 306 3.69 -24.50 -7.27
CA GLY A 306 4.47 -25.71 -7.48
C GLY A 306 4.52 -26.60 -6.22
N MET A 307 4.77 -26.01 -5.06
CA MET A 307 4.78 -26.75 -3.78
C MET A 307 3.39 -27.26 -3.37
N ALA A 308 2.31 -26.61 -3.78
CA ALA A 308 0.95 -27.07 -3.51
C ALA A 308 0.60 -28.31 -4.35
N VAL A 309 1.04 -28.33 -5.61
CA VAL A 309 0.86 -29.46 -6.52
C VAL A 309 1.68 -30.68 -6.05
N ASP A 310 2.91 -30.48 -5.58
CA ASP A 310 3.77 -31.54 -5.07
C ASP A 310 3.09 -32.34 -3.94
N ALA A 311 2.40 -31.67 -3.02
CA ALA A 311 1.62 -32.33 -1.98
C ALA A 311 0.53 -33.26 -2.55
N ASN A 312 -0.17 -32.85 -3.63
CA ASN A 312 -1.18 -33.66 -4.30
C ASN A 312 -0.54 -34.85 -5.02
N VAL A 313 0.59 -34.65 -5.70
CA VAL A 313 1.35 -35.70 -6.35
C VAL A 313 1.75 -36.77 -5.34
N LEU A 314 2.27 -36.39 -4.19
CA LEU A 314 2.70 -37.28 -3.12
C LEU A 314 1.54 -38.12 -2.59
N ILE A 315 0.35 -37.52 -2.40
CA ILE A 315 -0.89 -38.23 -2.01
C ILE A 315 -1.26 -39.27 -3.09
N PHE A 316 -1.22 -38.89 -4.37
CA PHE A 316 -1.62 -39.79 -5.46
C PHE A 316 -0.63 -40.94 -5.67
N GLU A 317 0.67 -40.71 -5.54
CA GLU A 317 1.67 -41.80 -5.61
C GLU A 317 1.52 -42.78 -4.45
N ARG A 318 1.32 -42.27 -3.21
CA ARG A 318 1.02 -43.16 -2.06
C ARG A 318 -0.28 -43.93 -2.24
N PHE A 319 -1.27 -43.35 -2.85
CA PHE A 319 -2.51 -44.02 -3.20
C PHE A 319 -2.29 -45.14 -4.26
N LYS A 320 -1.49 -44.90 -5.30
CA LYS A 320 -1.13 -45.91 -6.30
C LYS A 320 -0.35 -47.09 -5.67
N GLU A 321 0.61 -46.80 -4.80
CA GLU A 321 1.35 -47.83 -4.05
C GLU A 321 0.44 -48.75 -3.24
N GLU A 322 -0.52 -48.15 -2.53
CA GLU A 322 -1.49 -48.88 -1.69
C GLU A 322 -2.44 -49.77 -2.54
N ILE A 323 -2.84 -49.31 -3.73
CA ILE A 323 -3.59 -50.13 -4.70
C ILE A 323 -2.72 -51.28 -5.22
N ALA A 324 -1.48 -50.98 -5.60
CA ALA A 324 -0.55 -52.00 -6.09
C ALA A 324 -0.25 -53.10 -5.05
N SER A 325 -0.32 -52.77 -3.77
CA SER A 325 -0.25 -53.74 -2.64
C SER A 325 -1.48 -54.62 -2.47
N GLY A 326 -2.51 -54.48 -3.32
CA GLY A 326 -3.72 -55.31 -3.31
C GLY A 326 -4.86 -54.80 -2.39
N LYS A 327 -4.80 -53.58 -1.83
CA LYS A 327 -5.84 -53.04 -1.01
C LYS A 327 -7.06 -52.60 -1.82
N LEU A 328 -8.24 -52.73 -1.22
CA LEU A 328 -9.46 -52.17 -1.80
C LEU A 328 -9.36 -50.66 -1.92
N LEU A 329 -9.91 -50.10 -2.98
CA LEU A 329 -9.86 -48.66 -3.34
C LEU A 329 -10.09 -47.75 -2.16
N ARG A 330 -11.14 -48.00 -1.34
CA ARG A 330 -11.49 -47.17 -0.18
C ARG A 330 -10.42 -47.21 0.92
N LEU A 331 -9.83 -48.37 1.18
CA LEU A 331 -8.75 -48.54 2.16
C LEU A 331 -7.44 -47.96 1.65
N ALA A 332 -7.16 -48.11 0.34
CA ALA A 332 -5.99 -47.55 -0.30
C ALA A 332 -5.97 -46.00 -0.21
N VAL A 333 -7.12 -45.36 -0.47
CA VAL A 333 -7.26 -43.87 -0.31
C VAL A 333 -6.99 -43.47 1.13
N GLN A 334 -7.62 -44.14 2.11
CA GLN A 334 -7.47 -43.77 3.53
C GLN A 334 -6.03 -44.01 4.04
N SER A 335 -5.42 -45.12 3.69
CA SER A 335 -4.04 -45.47 4.10
C SER A 335 -3.02 -44.55 3.40
N GLY A 336 -3.17 -44.34 2.08
CA GLY A 336 -2.30 -43.49 1.30
C GLY A 336 -2.31 -42.06 1.80
N PHE A 337 -3.50 -41.49 2.06
CA PHE A 337 -3.62 -40.11 2.64
C PHE A 337 -2.92 -40.01 4.00
N LYS A 338 -3.18 -40.97 4.92
CA LYS A 338 -2.57 -40.95 6.26
C LYS A 338 -1.03 -41.01 6.20
N ARG A 339 -0.46 -41.81 5.30
CA ARG A 339 0.99 -41.90 5.14
C ARG A 339 1.57 -40.64 4.46
N ALA A 340 0.93 -40.17 3.41
CA ALA A 340 1.35 -38.94 2.73
C ALA A 340 1.29 -37.72 3.67
N PHE A 341 0.27 -37.64 4.52
CA PHE A 341 0.08 -36.50 5.43
C PHE A 341 1.29 -36.28 6.36
N VAL A 342 1.84 -37.34 6.94
CA VAL A 342 3.02 -37.24 7.81
C VAL A 342 4.20 -36.65 7.03
N THR A 343 4.48 -37.22 5.85
CA THR A 343 5.59 -36.75 5.00
C THR A 343 5.42 -35.30 4.56
N ILE A 344 4.20 -34.90 4.17
CA ILE A 344 3.87 -33.53 3.78
C ILE A 344 4.02 -32.58 4.98
N PHE A 345 3.53 -32.99 6.15
CA PHE A 345 3.64 -32.19 7.36
C PHE A 345 5.11 -31.95 7.74
N ASP A 346 5.94 -33.00 7.75
CA ASP A 346 7.37 -32.87 8.05
C ASP A 346 8.10 -31.96 7.04
N ALA A 347 7.80 -32.11 5.75
CA ALA A 347 8.37 -31.25 4.72
C ALA A 347 7.95 -29.77 4.88
N LYS A 348 6.68 -29.51 5.20
CA LYS A 348 6.19 -28.12 5.40
C LYS A 348 6.71 -27.51 6.71
N MET A 349 6.84 -28.31 7.77
CA MET A 349 7.47 -27.83 9.02
C MET A 349 8.92 -27.42 8.80
N THR A 350 9.68 -28.17 7.98
CA THR A 350 11.06 -27.80 7.62
C THR A 350 11.10 -26.43 6.94
N VAL A 351 10.20 -26.17 5.99
CA VAL A 351 10.13 -24.87 5.28
C VAL A 351 9.74 -23.72 6.21
N ILE A 352 8.97 -23.97 7.26
CA ILE A 352 8.57 -22.92 8.23
C ILE A 352 9.73 -22.60 9.19
N ILE A 353 10.60 -23.56 9.48
CA ILE A 353 11.71 -23.39 10.43
C ILE A 353 12.92 -22.72 9.76
N THR A 354 13.10 -22.92 8.45
CA THR A 354 14.17 -22.28 7.65
C THR A 354 13.78 -20.89 7.19
#